data_c11aa66f01738e430466f269eceb87b3
#
_entry.id   c11aa66f01738e430466f269eceb87b3
#
_cell.length_a   1.000
_cell.length_b   1.000
_cell.length_c   1.000
_cell.angle_alpha   90.00
_cell.angle_beta   90.00
_cell.angle_gamma   90.00
#
_symmetry.space_group_name_H-M   'P 1'
#
loop_
_entity.id
_entity.type
_entity.pdbx_description
1 polymer ?
#
loop_
_entity_poly.entity_id
_entity_poly.type
_entity_poly.pdbx_seq_one_letter_code
_entity_poly.pdbx_strand_id
1 'polypeptide(L)'
;MRNARLPFLVAALVATVALASDESELISSAHATIATFKKTDPKIDKFFGSSVGYAVFPTIGKGGFVVGGAGGDGVLFVGGKPAGKASMGQASVGLQLGGQTFSEIIFFENASTLNDFKKGNFALAAQASAVALSAGAAAAANYEHGVAIFTATKTGLMYEASVGGQKFGYKPFGASK
;
A
#
# COMPACT_ATOMS: atom_id res chain seq x y z
N MET A 1 27.77 19.08 42.79
CA MET A 1 27.49 17.97 41.87
C MET A 1 26.06 18.08 41.45
N ARG A 2 25.76 18.63 40.25
CA ARG A 2 24.39 18.88 39.76
C ARG A 2 24.13 17.96 38.58
N ASN A 3 23.13 17.08 38.77
CA ASN A 3 22.74 16.01 37.87
C ASN A 3 22.10 16.59 36.57
N ALA A 4 22.84 16.53 35.46
CA ALA A 4 22.38 16.81 34.12
C ALA A 4 21.88 15.52 33.45
N ARG A 5 20.69 15.02 33.82
CA ARG A 5 20.10 13.81 33.18
C ARG A 5 18.71 14.01 32.61
N LEU A 6 18.24 15.27 32.41
CA LEU A 6 16.86 15.52 31.98
C LEU A 6 16.59 15.72 30.47
N PRO A 7 17.54 16.00 29.57
CA PRO A 7 17.16 16.25 28.15
C PRO A 7 16.91 14.99 27.30
N PHE A 8 17.43 13.82 27.70
CA PHE A 8 17.28 12.61 26.88
C PHE A 8 15.89 11.94 26.96
N LEU A 9 15.19 12.08 28.08
CA LEU A 9 13.86 11.45 28.25
C LEU A 9 12.76 12.20 27.49
N VAL A 10 12.85 13.52 27.38
CA VAL A 10 11.85 14.35 26.69
C VAL A 10 11.95 14.17 25.18
N ALA A 11 13.15 14.04 24.61
CA ALA A 11 13.35 13.84 23.19
C ALA A 11 12.82 12.47 22.71
N ALA A 12 12.97 11.42 23.53
CA ALA A 12 12.44 10.09 23.23
C ALA A 12 10.91 10.06 23.25
N LEU A 13 10.27 10.79 24.18
CA LEU A 13 8.80 10.83 24.28
C LEU A 13 8.17 11.57 23.11
N VAL A 14 8.77 12.66 22.64
CA VAL A 14 8.27 13.43 21.49
C VAL A 14 8.39 12.60 20.19
N ALA A 15 9.47 11.86 20.01
CA ALA A 15 9.66 11.03 18.83
C ALA A 15 8.64 9.87 18.76
N THR A 16 8.29 9.26 19.88
CA THR A 16 7.29 8.18 19.91
C THR A 16 5.87 8.68 19.62
N VAL A 17 5.52 9.87 20.06
CA VAL A 17 4.20 10.47 19.78
C VAL A 17 4.09 10.84 18.31
N ALA A 18 5.12 11.39 17.69
CA ALA A 18 5.12 11.75 16.27
C ALA A 18 4.99 10.52 15.36
N LEU A 19 5.70 9.44 15.66
CA LEU A 19 5.60 8.17 14.90
C LEU A 19 4.21 7.55 15.02
N ALA A 20 3.59 7.60 16.20
CA ALA A 20 2.23 7.08 16.41
C ALA A 20 1.17 7.93 15.66
N SER A 21 1.37 9.24 15.53
CA SER A 21 0.46 10.10 14.75
C SER A 21 0.55 9.79 13.26
N ASP A 22 1.76 9.61 12.70
CA ASP A 22 1.97 9.26 11.29
C ASP A 22 1.39 7.89 10.94
N GLU A 23 1.54 6.90 11.83
CA GLU A 23 0.93 5.57 11.65
C GLU A 23 -0.59 5.63 11.66
N SER A 24 -1.18 6.40 12.59
CA SER A 24 -2.64 6.55 12.70
C SER A 24 -3.24 7.27 11.48
N GLU A 25 -2.57 8.27 10.96
CA GLU A 25 -2.99 9.01 9.76
C GLU A 25 -2.93 8.11 8.51
N LEU A 26 -1.86 7.33 8.37
CA LEU A 26 -1.72 6.37 7.27
C LEU A 26 -2.80 5.29 7.32
N ILE A 27 -3.11 4.75 8.51
CA ILE A 27 -4.19 3.77 8.69
C ILE A 27 -5.55 4.38 8.35
N SER A 28 -5.81 5.61 8.78
CA SER A 28 -7.04 6.33 8.44
C SER A 28 -7.20 6.54 6.93
N SER A 29 -6.13 6.94 6.27
CA SER A 29 -6.09 7.12 4.80
C SER A 29 -6.30 5.80 4.06
N ALA A 30 -5.75 4.70 4.57
CA ALA A 30 -5.98 3.36 4.02
C ALA A 30 -7.45 2.93 4.14
N HIS A 31 -8.09 3.17 5.30
CA HIS A 31 -9.52 2.89 5.47
C HIS A 31 -10.40 3.74 4.54
N ALA A 32 -10.09 5.03 4.37
CA ALA A 32 -10.81 5.89 3.42
C ALA A 32 -10.67 5.38 1.97
N THR A 33 -9.49 4.90 1.61
CA THR A 33 -9.24 4.27 0.30
C THR A 33 -10.07 3.01 0.13
N ILE A 34 -10.09 2.09 1.11
CA ILE A 34 -10.94 0.91 1.09
C ILE A 34 -12.41 1.28 0.88
N ALA A 35 -12.91 2.27 1.62
CA ALA A 35 -14.29 2.73 1.50
C ALA A 35 -14.58 3.28 0.09
N THR A 36 -13.65 4.01 -0.51
CA THR A 36 -13.76 4.51 -1.88
C THR A 36 -13.82 3.38 -2.89
N PHE A 37 -12.94 2.37 -2.76
CA PHE A 37 -12.92 1.21 -3.66
C PHE A 37 -14.23 0.41 -3.58
N LYS A 38 -14.74 0.13 -2.37
CA LYS A 38 -16.02 -0.55 -2.16
C LYS A 38 -17.22 0.24 -2.69
N LYS A 39 -17.19 1.58 -2.57
CA LYS A 39 -18.24 2.44 -3.12
C LYS A 39 -18.23 2.45 -4.64
N THR A 40 -17.05 2.44 -5.26
CA THR A 40 -16.90 2.45 -6.73
C THR A 40 -17.32 1.12 -7.34
N ASP A 41 -16.91 0.02 -6.75
CA ASP A 41 -17.30 -1.33 -7.18
C ASP A 41 -17.55 -2.24 -5.97
N PRO A 42 -18.80 -2.40 -5.51
CA PRO A 42 -19.12 -3.27 -4.37
C PRO A 42 -18.71 -4.75 -4.58
N LYS A 43 -18.52 -5.20 -5.82
CA LYS A 43 -18.09 -6.58 -6.13
C LYS A 43 -16.63 -6.85 -5.72
N ILE A 44 -15.84 -5.82 -5.39
CA ILE A 44 -14.50 -5.97 -4.83
C ILE A 44 -14.52 -6.66 -3.45
N ASP A 45 -15.66 -6.69 -2.77
CA ASP A 45 -15.83 -7.38 -1.48
C ASP A 45 -15.49 -8.88 -1.53
N LYS A 46 -15.63 -9.52 -2.71
CA LYS A 46 -15.19 -10.91 -2.87
C LYS A 46 -13.71 -11.10 -2.54
N PHE A 47 -12.85 -10.12 -2.88
CA PHE A 47 -11.42 -10.17 -2.61
C PHE A 47 -11.11 -9.88 -1.13
N PHE A 48 -11.84 -8.95 -0.51
CA PHE A 48 -11.71 -8.72 0.94
C PHE A 48 -12.09 -9.96 1.76
N GLY A 49 -13.05 -10.75 1.27
CA GLY A 49 -13.50 -11.99 1.93
C GLY A 49 -12.63 -13.22 1.64
N SER A 50 -11.95 -13.29 0.48
CA SER A 50 -11.19 -14.46 0.05
C SER A 50 -9.68 -14.35 0.29
N SER A 51 -9.13 -13.13 0.39
CA SER A 51 -7.70 -12.92 0.61
C SER A 51 -7.26 -13.24 2.03
N VAL A 52 -6.04 -13.77 2.18
CA VAL A 52 -5.40 -13.96 3.50
C VAL A 52 -4.86 -12.65 4.08
N GLY A 53 -4.75 -11.62 3.27
CA GLY A 53 -4.35 -10.27 3.62
C GLY A 53 -4.32 -9.38 2.39
N TYR A 54 -4.21 -8.08 2.60
CA TYR A 54 -4.15 -7.10 1.52
C TYR A 54 -3.34 -5.87 1.92
N ALA A 55 -2.60 -5.30 0.97
CA ALA A 55 -1.87 -4.05 1.14
C ALA A 55 -2.63 -2.91 0.45
N VAL A 56 -2.78 -1.79 1.15
CA VAL A 56 -3.49 -0.60 0.67
C VAL A 56 -2.52 0.56 0.60
N PHE A 57 -2.34 1.12 -0.58
CA PHE A 57 -1.54 2.31 -0.84
C PHE A 57 -2.47 3.47 -1.19
N PRO A 58 -2.75 4.41 -0.26
CA PRO A 58 -3.70 5.48 -0.47
C PRO A 58 -3.27 6.47 -1.55
N THR A 59 -1.98 6.66 -1.70
CA THR A 59 -1.42 7.59 -2.70
C THR A 59 -0.07 7.09 -3.19
N ILE A 60 0.01 6.86 -4.48
CA ILE A 60 1.23 6.54 -5.20
C ILE A 60 1.45 7.66 -6.22
N GLY A 61 2.64 8.24 -6.28
CA GLY A 61 2.90 9.35 -7.19
C GLY A 61 4.38 9.65 -7.37
N LYS A 62 4.68 10.60 -8.26
CA LYS A 62 6.02 11.16 -8.43
C LYS A 62 6.36 11.99 -7.19
N GLY A 63 7.57 11.84 -6.66
CA GLY A 63 8.05 12.58 -5.50
C GLY A 63 8.01 11.81 -4.19
N GLY A 64 7.52 10.55 -4.19
CA GLY A 64 7.88 9.61 -3.15
C GLY A 64 9.39 9.38 -3.15
N PHE A 65 9.94 8.75 -2.16
CA PHE A 65 11.38 8.60 -1.86
C PHE A 65 12.29 8.05 -2.99
N VAL A 66 11.81 7.94 -4.22
CA VAL A 66 12.54 7.38 -5.36
C VAL A 66 12.84 8.48 -6.38
N VAL A 67 14.11 8.82 -6.53
CA VAL A 67 14.58 9.73 -7.57
C VAL A 67 14.32 9.10 -8.95
N GLY A 68 13.45 9.74 -9.76
CA GLY A 68 13.13 9.27 -11.12
C GLY A 68 12.11 8.14 -11.19
N GLY A 69 11.33 7.90 -10.11
CA GLY A 69 10.30 6.86 -10.07
C GLY A 69 8.98 7.32 -9.44
N ALA A 70 8.08 6.39 -9.23
CA ALA A 70 6.89 6.54 -8.41
C ALA A 70 7.06 5.76 -7.11
N GLY A 71 6.41 6.22 -6.04
CA GLY A 71 6.43 5.53 -4.76
C GLY A 71 5.28 5.95 -3.87
N GLY A 72 5.07 5.21 -2.81
CA GLY A 72 4.04 5.49 -1.82
C GLY A 72 4.16 4.63 -0.59
N ASP A 73 3.62 5.13 0.50
CA ASP A 73 3.43 4.39 1.75
C ASP A 73 2.03 3.82 1.82
N GLY A 74 1.90 2.67 2.44
CA GLY A 74 0.65 1.95 2.58
C GLY A 74 0.58 1.16 3.88
N VAL A 75 -0.53 0.47 4.07
CA VAL A 75 -0.81 -0.39 5.23
C VAL A 75 -1.08 -1.80 4.75
N LEU A 76 -0.39 -2.77 5.36
CA LEU A 76 -0.72 -4.18 5.23
C LEU A 76 -1.79 -4.54 6.27
N PHE A 77 -2.88 -5.14 5.81
CA PHE A 77 -3.94 -5.71 6.63
C PHE A 77 -3.85 -7.24 6.59
N VAL A 78 -4.00 -7.86 7.75
CA VAL A 78 -4.07 -9.32 7.90
C VAL A 78 -5.28 -9.65 8.77
N GLY A 79 -6.18 -10.50 8.27
CA GLY A 79 -7.45 -10.76 8.95
C GLY A 79 -8.30 -9.51 9.17
N GLY A 80 -8.22 -8.52 8.27
CA GLY A 80 -8.93 -7.25 8.35
C GLY A 80 -8.36 -6.23 9.34
N LYS A 81 -7.24 -6.52 10.00
CA LYS A 81 -6.60 -5.63 10.99
C LYS A 81 -5.29 -5.07 10.43
N PRO A 82 -4.97 -3.79 10.71
CA PRO A 82 -3.68 -3.21 10.35
C PRO A 82 -2.55 -3.98 11.01
N ALA A 83 -1.60 -4.48 10.22
CA ALA A 83 -0.48 -5.30 10.68
C ALA A 83 0.87 -4.57 10.62
N GLY A 84 1.03 -3.62 9.70
CA GLY A 84 2.25 -2.85 9.58
C GLY A 84 2.23 -1.90 8.40
N LYS A 85 3.25 -1.05 8.36
CA LYS A 85 3.52 -0.13 7.26
C LYS A 85 4.10 -0.89 6.08
N ALA A 86 3.51 -0.71 4.92
CA ALA A 86 4.06 -1.12 3.65
C ALA A 86 4.68 0.09 2.94
N SER A 87 5.71 -0.12 2.13
CA SER A 87 6.25 0.88 1.23
C SER A 87 6.36 0.29 -0.17
N MET A 88 6.15 1.11 -1.18
CA MET A 88 6.27 0.72 -2.58
C MET A 88 7.17 1.69 -3.32
N GLY A 89 8.03 1.16 -4.17
CA GLY A 89 8.82 1.92 -5.13
C GLY A 89 8.78 1.27 -6.50
N GLN A 90 8.61 2.09 -7.52
CA GLN A 90 8.63 1.66 -8.92
C GLN A 90 9.65 2.52 -9.67
N ALA A 91 10.67 1.88 -10.24
CA ALA A 91 11.56 2.55 -11.17
C ALA A 91 10.78 2.83 -12.45
N SER A 92 10.76 4.08 -12.88
CA SER A 92 9.99 4.47 -14.05
C SER A 92 10.65 4.01 -15.34
N VAL A 93 10.24 2.87 -15.84
CA VAL A 93 10.37 2.56 -17.23
C VAL A 93 9.02 2.84 -17.88
N GLY A 94 8.92 3.97 -18.59
CA GLY A 94 7.71 4.36 -19.31
C GLY A 94 6.58 4.82 -18.39
N LEU A 95 6.75 5.95 -17.72
CA LEU A 95 5.69 6.64 -17.01
C LEU A 95 4.60 7.12 -17.98
N GLN A 96 3.79 6.19 -18.45
CA GLN A 96 2.59 6.44 -19.25
C GLN A 96 1.49 7.10 -18.40
N LEU A 97 1.66 7.18 -17.07
CA LEU A 97 0.68 7.71 -16.12
C LEU A 97 0.72 9.25 -15.99
N GLY A 98 1.35 9.96 -16.93
CA GLY A 98 1.18 11.41 -17.06
C GLY A 98 1.39 12.25 -15.79
N GLY A 99 2.12 11.76 -14.76
CA GLY A 99 2.34 12.47 -13.51
C GLY A 99 1.15 12.44 -12.54
N GLN A 100 0.14 11.63 -12.79
CA GLN A 100 -1.05 11.51 -11.92
C GLN A 100 -0.75 10.63 -10.70
N THR A 101 -1.35 10.97 -9.56
CA THR A 101 -1.39 10.13 -8.38
C THR A 101 -2.52 9.12 -8.48
N PHE A 102 -2.28 7.91 -8.01
CA PHE A 102 -3.28 6.85 -7.94
C PHE A 102 -3.25 6.13 -6.60
N SER A 103 -4.31 5.41 -6.30
CA SER A 103 -4.38 4.49 -5.15
C SER A 103 -4.33 3.06 -5.65
N GLU A 104 -3.78 2.16 -4.83
CA GLU A 104 -3.64 0.75 -5.19
C GLU A 104 -4.01 -0.15 -4.02
N ILE A 105 -4.70 -1.26 -4.31
CA ILE A 105 -4.92 -2.35 -3.36
C ILE A 105 -4.42 -3.64 -3.99
N ILE A 106 -3.56 -4.35 -3.26
CA ILE A 106 -3.03 -5.67 -3.62
C ILE A 106 -3.62 -6.69 -2.66
N PHE A 107 -4.41 -7.62 -3.16
CA PHE A 107 -4.95 -8.75 -2.40
C PHE A 107 -4.03 -9.97 -2.56
N PHE A 108 -3.72 -10.63 -1.46
CA PHE A 108 -2.91 -11.85 -1.42
C PHE A 108 -3.82 -13.08 -1.29
N GLU A 109 -3.77 -13.98 -2.26
CA GLU A 109 -4.60 -15.19 -2.30
C GLU A 109 -4.20 -16.20 -1.23
N ASN A 110 -2.90 -16.31 -0.95
CA ASN A 110 -2.34 -17.36 -0.11
C ASN A 110 -1.22 -16.84 0.82
N ALA A 111 -0.92 -17.65 1.84
CA ALA A 111 0.07 -17.31 2.87
C ALA A 111 1.50 -17.22 2.30
N SER A 112 1.84 -17.96 1.25
CA SER A 112 3.18 -17.90 0.64
C SER A 112 3.44 -16.52 0.08
N THR A 113 2.54 -16.03 -0.79
CA THR A 113 2.67 -14.70 -1.41
C THR A 113 2.65 -13.57 -0.38
N LEU A 114 1.79 -13.67 0.65
CA LEU A 114 1.77 -12.72 1.76
C LEU A 114 3.11 -12.71 2.54
N ASN A 115 3.70 -13.88 2.80
CA ASN A 115 4.97 -13.98 3.51
C ASN A 115 6.14 -13.44 2.67
N ASP A 116 6.14 -13.67 1.37
CA ASP A 116 7.14 -13.08 0.46
C ASP A 116 7.05 -11.57 0.45
N PHE A 117 5.84 -11.01 0.47
CA PHE A 117 5.63 -9.57 0.63
C PHE A 117 6.21 -9.05 1.96
N LYS A 118 5.93 -9.71 3.08
CA LYS A 118 6.44 -9.31 4.41
C LYS A 118 7.97 -9.38 4.52
N LYS A 119 8.59 -10.29 3.78
CA LYS A 119 10.07 -10.43 3.75
C LYS A 119 10.74 -9.44 2.79
N GLY A 120 9.99 -8.66 2.02
CA GLY A 120 10.52 -7.77 0.98
C GLY A 120 11.03 -8.51 -0.26
N ASN A 121 10.69 -9.80 -0.40
CA ASN A 121 11.06 -10.63 -1.56
C ASN A 121 10.01 -10.58 -2.67
N PHE A 122 8.89 -9.91 -2.41
CA PHE A 122 7.82 -9.77 -3.38
C PHE A 122 8.11 -8.61 -4.34
N ALA A 123 8.00 -8.89 -5.62
CA ALA A 123 8.03 -7.88 -6.67
C ALA A 123 7.04 -8.29 -7.75
N LEU A 124 6.36 -7.30 -8.32
CA LEU A 124 5.50 -7.57 -9.46
C LEU A 124 6.34 -7.79 -10.71
N ALA A 125 6.00 -8.81 -11.48
CA ALA A 125 6.64 -9.08 -12.78
C ALA A 125 6.52 -7.85 -13.70
N ALA A 126 7.44 -7.70 -14.64
CA ALA A 126 7.45 -6.57 -15.56
C ALA A 126 6.16 -6.46 -16.40
N GLN A 127 5.48 -7.57 -16.61
CA GLN A 127 4.21 -7.66 -17.35
C GLN A 127 2.98 -7.63 -16.44
N ALA A 128 3.14 -7.45 -15.12
CA ALA A 128 2.00 -7.39 -14.22
C ALA A 128 1.14 -6.17 -14.54
N SER A 129 -0.16 -6.40 -14.62
CA SER A 129 -1.17 -5.37 -14.81
C SER A 129 -2.13 -5.33 -13.63
N ALA A 130 -2.70 -4.16 -13.40
CA ALA A 130 -3.73 -3.98 -12.39
C ALA A 130 -5.07 -3.71 -13.07
N VAL A 131 -6.13 -4.14 -12.42
CA VAL A 131 -7.49 -3.81 -12.84
C VAL A 131 -7.78 -2.35 -12.50
N ALA A 132 -8.04 -1.52 -13.51
CA ALA A 132 -8.53 -0.17 -13.29
C ALA A 132 -9.93 -0.23 -12.67
N LEU A 133 -10.08 0.35 -11.49
CA LEU A 133 -11.33 0.26 -10.73
C LEU A 133 -12.43 1.08 -11.40
N SER A 134 -13.48 0.40 -11.79
CA SER A 134 -14.73 0.96 -12.31
C SER A 134 -15.89 0.06 -11.88
N ALA A 135 -17.11 0.53 -11.99
CA ALA A 135 -18.29 -0.25 -11.63
C ALA A 135 -18.32 -1.59 -12.40
N GLY A 136 -18.31 -2.70 -11.66
CA GLY A 136 -18.35 -4.06 -12.19
C GLY A 136 -16.98 -4.66 -12.60
N ALA A 137 -15.90 -3.90 -12.56
CA ALA A 137 -14.57 -4.39 -12.95
C ALA A 137 -14.11 -5.58 -12.09
N ALA A 138 -14.39 -5.54 -10.80
CA ALA A 138 -14.02 -6.61 -9.87
C ALA A 138 -14.76 -7.93 -10.14
N ALA A 139 -15.91 -7.90 -10.82
CA ALA A 139 -16.64 -9.12 -11.13
C ALA A 139 -15.86 -10.07 -12.04
N ALA A 140 -15.18 -9.53 -13.05
CA ALA A 140 -14.39 -10.27 -14.02
C ALA A 140 -12.94 -10.54 -13.57
N ALA A 141 -12.48 -9.83 -12.55
CA ALA A 141 -11.11 -9.98 -12.05
C ALA A 141 -10.91 -11.30 -11.30
N ASN A 142 -9.72 -11.86 -11.40
CA ASN A 142 -9.28 -13.05 -10.72
C ASN A 142 -7.90 -12.85 -10.10
N TYR A 143 -7.48 -13.79 -9.24
CA TYR A 143 -6.09 -13.85 -8.79
C TYR A 143 -5.18 -14.34 -9.93
N GLU A 144 -4.07 -13.63 -10.11
CA GLU A 144 -3.01 -14.01 -11.04
C GLU A 144 -1.71 -14.11 -10.26
N HIS A 145 -1.02 -15.24 -10.33
CA HIS A 145 0.22 -15.50 -9.59
C HIS A 145 0.09 -15.23 -8.06
N GLY A 146 -1.09 -15.52 -7.50
CA GLY A 146 -1.38 -15.38 -6.08
C GLY A 146 -1.73 -13.96 -5.62
N VAL A 147 -1.94 -13.01 -6.55
CA VAL A 147 -2.38 -11.65 -6.24
C VAL A 147 -3.51 -11.19 -7.15
N ALA A 148 -4.37 -10.31 -6.63
CA ALA A 148 -5.28 -9.50 -7.43
C ALA A 148 -5.02 -8.03 -7.11
N ILE A 149 -4.82 -7.21 -8.14
CA ILE A 149 -4.36 -5.83 -8.01
C ILE A 149 -5.40 -4.90 -8.61
N PHE A 150 -5.80 -3.90 -7.84
CA PHE A 150 -6.74 -2.87 -8.27
C PHE A 150 -6.14 -1.50 -8.09
N THR A 151 -6.34 -0.62 -9.07
CA THR A 151 -5.89 0.76 -9.02
C THR A 151 -7.03 1.72 -9.30
N ALA A 152 -6.99 2.90 -8.67
CA ALA A 152 -7.93 3.99 -8.92
C ALA A 152 -7.17 5.31 -8.99
N THR A 153 -7.45 6.12 -10.00
CA THR A 153 -6.96 7.51 -10.05
C THR A 153 -7.92 8.44 -9.33
N LYS A 154 -7.39 9.52 -8.77
CA LYS A 154 -8.22 10.58 -8.18
C LYS A 154 -9.05 11.32 -9.23
N THR A 155 -8.70 11.22 -10.50
CA THR A 155 -9.34 11.89 -11.64
C THR A 155 -10.27 11.00 -12.47
N GLY A 156 -10.45 9.72 -12.10
CA GLY A 156 -11.56 8.89 -12.56
C GLY A 156 -11.39 8.15 -13.89
N LEU A 157 -10.31 8.34 -14.65
CA LEU A 157 -10.10 7.62 -15.91
C LEU A 157 -8.69 7.03 -15.98
N MET A 158 -8.59 5.74 -15.74
CA MET A 158 -7.41 4.95 -15.98
C MET A 158 -7.81 3.77 -16.85
N TYR A 159 -7.25 3.66 -18.05
CA TYR A 159 -7.57 2.56 -18.96
C TYR A 159 -6.84 1.28 -18.61
N GLU A 160 -5.62 1.40 -18.11
CA GLU A 160 -4.78 0.28 -17.67
C GLU A 160 -3.64 0.83 -16.82
N ALA A 161 -3.39 0.23 -15.66
CA ALA A 161 -2.25 0.55 -14.83
C ALA A 161 -1.19 -0.53 -14.99
N SER A 162 -0.06 -0.17 -15.60
CA SER A 162 1.12 -1.02 -15.52
C SER A 162 1.72 -0.90 -14.12
N VAL A 163 1.66 -1.96 -13.35
CA VAL A 163 2.25 -2.10 -12.01
C VAL A 163 3.53 -2.94 -12.04
N GLY A 164 3.96 -3.32 -13.25
CA GLY A 164 5.17 -4.11 -13.44
C GLY A 164 6.41 -3.42 -12.90
N GLY A 165 7.30 -4.21 -12.27
CA GLY A 165 8.55 -3.72 -11.70
C GLY A 165 8.41 -3.01 -10.36
N GLN A 166 7.24 -3.02 -9.73
CA GLN A 166 7.06 -2.54 -8.36
C GLN A 166 7.82 -3.43 -7.38
N LYS A 167 8.51 -2.81 -6.42
CA LYS A 167 9.17 -3.46 -5.29
C LYS A 167 8.56 -2.96 -4.00
N PHE A 168 8.48 -3.83 -3.01
CA PHE A 168 7.79 -3.57 -1.77
C PHE A 168 8.70 -3.78 -0.56
N GLY A 169 8.47 -2.97 0.48
CA GLY A 169 9.03 -3.15 1.81
C GLY A 169 7.92 -3.27 2.83
N TYR A 170 8.21 -3.88 3.98
CA TYR A 170 7.27 -4.05 5.07
C TYR A 170 7.94 -3.87 6.43
N LYS A 171 7.25 -3.18 7.34
CA LYS A 171 7.64 -3.01 8.75
C LYS A 171 6.40 -3.18 9.62
N PRO A 172 6.36 -4.13 10.57
CA PRO A 172 5.22 -4.28 11.47
C PRO A 172 5.04 -3.05 12.35
N PHE A 173 3.80 -2.69 12.66
CA PHE A 173 3.48 -1.64 13.62
C PHE A 173 3.93 -2.05 15.03
N GLY A 174 4.34 -1.07 15.83
CA GLY A 174 4.82 -1.33 17.19
C GLY A 174 6.21 -1.98 17.29
N ALA A 175 6.91 -2.24 16.18
CA ALA A 175 8.29 -2.68 16.20
C ALA A 175 9.22 -1.49 16.45
N SER A 176 9.39 -1.10 17.70
CA SER A 176 10.51 -0.24 18.11
C SER A 176 11.82 -1.02 17.95
N LYS A 177 12.81 -0.41 17.28
CA LYS A 177 14.20 -0.88 17.36
C LYS A 177 14.81 -0.40 18.67
#